data_ed34a0bcc0f12e5233fc8833e95bd96f
#
_entry.id   ed34a0bcc0f12e5233fc8833e95bd96f
#
_cell.length_a   1.000
_cell.length_b   1.000
_cell.length_c   1.000
_cell.angle_alpha   90.00
_cell.angle_beta   90.00
_cell.angle_gamma   90.00
#
_symmetry.space_group_name_H-M   'P 1'
#
loop_
_entity.id
_entity.type
_entity.pdbx_description
1 polymer ?
#
loop_
_entity_poly.entity_id
_entity_poly.type
_entity_poly.pdbx_seq_one_letter_code
_entity_poly.pdbx_strand_id
1 'polypeptide(L)'
;MFRPKSRQPSEDDLEVFLPEAKRAQLESGWPGVFRREILPMLWEAEADFSDLYHSVIGSPNKPVAELLGILILKEFHDYTDEQALEAVAFNLQWQYGLQLGFSQAYVCQKTLHNFRGRMVKSQKHQRLFHHLTGQIIDRFGL
;
A
#
# COMPACT_ATOMS: atom_id res chain seq x y z
N MET A 1 14.99 6.66 -6.66
CA MET A 1 14.19 7.84 -7.03
C MET A 1 12.79 7.70 -6.47
N PHE A 2 12.30 8.74 -5.84
CA PHE A 2 10.94 8.76 -5.31
C PHE A 2 9.95 8.95 -6.47
N ARG A 3 8.94 8.06 -6.55
CA ARG A 3 7.91 8.15 -7.59
C ARG A 3 6.53 8.03 -6.97
N PRO A 4 5.82 9.14 -6.79
CA PRO A 4 4.44 9.08 -6.33
C PRO A 4 3.57 8.34 -7.34
N LYS A 5 2.61 7.59 -6.87
CA LYS A 5 1.64 6.95 -7.72
C LYS A 5 0.65 7.98 -8.26
N SER A 6 0.25 7.83 -9.52
CA SER A 6 -0.88 8.59 -10.04
C SER A 6 -2.13 8.18 -9.28
N ARG A 7 -2.88 9.18 -8.81
CA ARG A 7 -4.13 8.97 -8.06
C ARG A 7 -5.34 8.85 -8.98
N GLN A 8 -5.14 9.07 -10.26
CA GLN A 8 -6.20 8.97 -11.25
C GLN A 8 -6.39 7.52 -11.68
N PRO A 9 -7.63 7.05 -11.83
CA PRO A 9 -7.88 5.73 -12.41
C PRO A 9 -7.28 5.64 -13.81
N SER A 10 -6.78 4.47 -14.15
CA SER A 10 -6.19 4.21 -15.46
C SER A 10 -6.89 3.03 -16.11
N GLU A 11 -6.61 2.80 -17.40
CA GLU A 11 -7.17 1.67 -18.13
C GLU A 11 -6.76 0.33 -17.52
N ASP A 12 -5.64 0.29 -16.80
CA ASP A 12 -5.13 -0.90 -16.12
C ASP A 12 -5.80 -1.12 -14.77
N ASP A 13 -6.61 -0.18 -14.31
CA ASP A 13 -7.25 -0.26 -13.01
C ASP A 13 -8.26 -1.39 -12.97
N LEU A 14 -8.25 -2.14 -11.86
CA LEU A 14 -9.14 -3.28 -11.69
C LEU A 14 -10.60 -2.92 -11.84
N GLU A 15 -11.01 -1.76 -11.35
CA GLU A 15 -12.41 -1.37 -11.40
C GLU A 15 -12.97 -1.28 -12.82
N VAL A 16 -12.11 -1.07 -13.81
CA VAL A 16 -12.51 -1.02 -15.22
C VAL A 16 -12.94 -2.40 -15.71
N PHE A 17 -12.35 -3.45 -15.16
CA PHE A 17 -12.55 -4.82 -15.61
C PHE A 17 -13.52 -5.62 -14.74
N LEU A 18 -13.94 -5.06 -13.60
CA LEU A 18 -14.79 -5.78 -12.66
C LEU A 18 -16.26 -5.67 -13.04
N PRO A 19 -17.02 -6.78 -12.98
CA PRO A 19 -18.47 -6.70 -13.04
C PRO A 19 -19.00 -5.80 -11.92
N GLU A 20 -20.08 -5.10 -12.20
CA GLU A 20 -20.64 -4.14 -11.24
C GLU A 20 -20.97 -4.78 -9.89
N ALA A 21 -21.56 -5.98 -9.89
CA ALA A 21 -21.91 -6.66 -8.66
C ALA A 21 -20.68 -6.97 -7.80
N LYS A 22 -19.60 -7.39 -8.44
CA LYS A 22 -18.36 -7.69 -7.73
C LYS A 22 -17.70 -6.42 -7.19
N ARG A 23 -17.71 -5.35 -7.98
CA ARG A 23 -17.19 -4.06 -7.55
C ARG A 23 -17.98 -3.53 -6.36
N ALA A 24 -19.30 -3.63 -6.38
CA ALA A 24 -20.14 -3.21 -5.27
C ALA A 24 -19.83 -4.00 -4.00
N GLN A 25 -19.58 -5.29 -4.14
CA GLN A 25 -19.22 -6.15 -3.02
C GLN A 25 -17.88 -5.75 -2.40
N LEU A 26 -16.89 -5.46 -3.22
CA LEU A 26 -15.58 -4.98 -2.75
C LEU A 26 -15.73 -3.61 -2.07
N GLU A 27 -16.49 -2.72 -2.68
CA GLU A 27 -16.67 -1.36 -2.18
C GLU A 27 -17.38 -1.33 -0.83
N SER A 28 -18.30 -2.24 -0.58
CA SER A 28 -19.04 -2.30 0.68
C SER A 28 -18.27 -2.99 1.81
N GLY A 29 -17.19 -3.69 1.50
CA GLY A 29 -16.36 -4.39 2.48
C GLY A 29 -15.13 -3.57 2.89
N TRP A 30 -14.21 -4.24 3.59
CA TRP A 30 -12.98 -3.57 4.03
C TRP A 30 -12.13 -3.01 2.88
N PRO A 31 -12.09 -3.64 1.67
CA PRO A 31 -11.29 -3.07 0.60
C PRO A 31 -11.77 -1.69 0.18
N GLY A 32 -13.08 -1.47 0.16
CA GLY A 32 -13.64 -0.16 -0.15
C GLY A 32 -13.30 0.89 0.90
N VAL A 33 -13.40 0.53 2.17
CA VAL A 33 -13.03 1.41 3.28
C VAL A 33 -11.55 1.79 3.19
N PHE A 34 -10.70 0.80 2.97
CA PHE A 34 -9.26 1.04 2.85
C PHE A 34 -8.98 1.99 1.69
N ARG A 35 -9.56 1.71 0.54
CA ARG A 35 -9.35 2.52 -0.66
C ARG A 35 -9.81 3.97 -0.49
N ARG A 36 -10.98 4.17 0.10
CA ARG A 36 -11.57 5.52 0.22
C ARG A 36 -10.95 6.33 1.35
N GLU A 37 -10.56 5.69 2.43
CA GLU A 37 -10.22 6.42 3.65
C GLU A 37 -8.80 6.25 4.13
N ILE A 38 -8.22 5.08 3.95
CA ILE A 38 -6.85 4.82 4.42
C ILE A 38 -5.83 5.17 3.34
N LEU A 39 -6.06 4.73 2.12
CA LEU A 39 -5.13 4.97 1.02
C LEU A 39 -4.84 6.47 0.80
N PRO A 40 -5.83 7.37 0.85
CA PRO A 40 -5.52 8.80 0.75
C PRO A 40 -4.61 9.32 1.86
N MET A 41 -4.73 8.78 3.07
CA MET A 41 -3.82 9.12 4.17
C MET A 41 -2.38 8.70 3.84
N LEU A 42 -2.23 7.55 3.20
CA LEU A 42 -0.92 7.06 2.78
C LEU A 42 -0.33 7.91 1.66
N TRP A 43 -1.16 8.35 0.74
CA TRP A 43 -0.71 9.26 -0.32
C TRP A 43 -0.20 10.58 0.24
N GLU A 44 -0.88 11.12 1.24
CA GLU A 44 -0.43 12.35 1.90
C GLU A 44 0.87 12.14 2.66
N ALA A 45 1.06 10.96 3.22
CA ALA A 45 2.25 10.62 3.99
C ALA A 45 3.47 10.32 3.10
N GLU A 46 3.28 10.08 1.81
CA GLU A 46 4.38 9.69 0.90
C GLU A 46 5.57 10.65 0.98
N ALA A 47 5.30 11.95 1.03
CA ALA A 47 6.37 12.95 1.05
C ALA A 47 7.25 12.83 2.29
N ASP A 48 6.68 12.43 3.42
CA ASP A 48 7.42 12.27 4.67
C ASP A 48 8.38 11.09 4.64
N PHE A 49 8.15 10.14 3.74
CA PHE A 49 8.98 8.94 3.57
C PHE A 49 9.87 9.01 2.33
N SER A 50 9.83 10.10 1.59
CA SER A 50 10.56 10.21 0.32
C SER A 50 12.07 10.11 0.49
N ASP A 51 12.59 10.56 1.63
CA ASP A 51 14.02 10.51 1.91
C ASP A 51 14.55 9.14 2.30
N LEU A 52 13.68 8.13 2.37
CA LEU A 52 14.14 6.74 2.43
C LEU A 52 14.80 6.30 1.14
N TYR A 53 14.55 7.03 0.05
CA TYR A 53 15.05 6.70 -1.26
C TYR A 53 16.00 7.77 -1.74
N HIS A 54 17.29 7.52 -1.60
CA HIS A 54 18.30 8.41 -2.14
C HIS A 54 18.56 8.09 -3.59
N SER A 55 18.87 9.13 -4.36
CA SER A 55 19.08 9.03 -5.80
C SER A 55 20.21 8.11 -6.20
N VAL A 56 21.08 7.75 -5.29
CA VAL A 56 22.28 6.98 -5.59
C VAL A 56 22.06 5.48 -5.54
N ILE A 57 21.05 5.03 -4.83
CA ILE A 57 20.82 3.61 -4.64
C ILE A 57 19.54 3.23 -5.35
N GLY A 58 19.67 2.56 -6.46
CA GLY A 58 18.61 2.01 -7.26
C GLY A 58 17.19 2.37 -6.82
N SER A 59 16.46 3.01 -7.68
CA SER A 59 15.12 3.46 -7.37
C SER A 59 14.20 2.30 -7.03
N PRO A 60 13.38 2.42 -6.02
CA PRO A 60 12.28 1.50 -5.86
C PRO A 60 11.34 1.72 -7.05
N ASN A 61 10.88 0.63 -7.59
CA ASN A 61 9.94 0.69 -8.68
C ASN A 61 8.51 0.82 -8.18
N LYS A 62 8.32 0.89 -6.86
CA LYS A 62 6.99 0.94 -6.25
C LYS A 62 6.80 2.21 -5.45
N PRO A 63 5.63 2.86 -5.56
CA PRO A 63 5.32 4.02 -4.74
C PRO A 63 5.33 3.69 -3.25
N VAL A 64 5.74 4.66 -2.46
CA VAL A 64 5.82 4.52 -1.00
C VAL A 64 4.44 4.17 -0.40
N ALA A 65 3.38 4.81 -0.89
CA ALA A 65 2.04 4.55 -0.38
C ALA A 65 1.64 3.09 -0.55
N GLU A 66 2.00 2.46 -1.66
CA GLU A 66 1.72 1.03 -1.87
C GLU A 66 2.46 0.18 -0.85
N LEU A 67 3.73 0.46 -0.63
CA LEU A 67 4.54 -0.30 0.32
C LEU A 67 4.04 -0.12 1.76
N LEU A 68 3.68 1.10 2.14
CA LEU A 68 3.07 1.36 3.44
C LEU A 68 1.74 0.61 3.58
N GLY A 69 0.92 0.64 2.53
CA GLY A 69 -0.37 -0.07 2.53
C GLY A 69 -0.19 -1.56 2.70
N ILE A 70 0.80 -2.15 2.04
CA ILE A 70 1.09 -3.57 2.17
C ILE A 70 1.48 -3.92 3.60
N LEU A 71 2.34 -3.11 4.23
CA LEU A 71 2.75 -3.34 5.60
C LEU A 71 1.57 -3.23 6.58
N ILE A 72 0.69 -2.27 6.37
CA ILE A 72 -0.50 -2.08 7.20
C ILE A 72 -1.45 -3.27 7.05
N LEU A 73 -1.76 -3.66 5.82
CA LEU A 73 -2.65 -4.80 5.57
C LEU A 73 -2.05 -6.10 6.09
N LYS A 74 -0.74 -6.25 5.98
CA LYS A 74 -0.02 -7.40 6.53
C LYS A 74 -0.27 -7.52 8.03
N GLU A 75 -0.16 -6.42 8.75
CA GLU A 75 -0.40 -6.41 10.21
C GLU A 75 -1.88 -6.72 10.52
N PHE A 76 -2.81 -6.12 9.80
CA PHE A 76 -4.23 -6.35 10.05
C PHE A 76 -4.66 -7.79 9.79
N HIS A 77 -4.04 -8.46 8.83
CA HIS A 77 -4.36 -9.84 8.50
C HIS A 77 -3.48 -10.85 9.22
N ASP A 78 -2.49 -10.37 9.98
CA ASP A 78 -1.51 -11.21 10.65
C ASP A 78 -0.81 -12.14 9.66
N TYR A 79 -0.39 -11.59 8.54
CA TYR A 79 0.28 -12.34 7.47
C TYR A 79 1.79 -12.27 7.60
N THR A 80 2.46 -13.30 7.08
CA THR A 80 3.90 -13.24 6.84
C THR A 80 4.16 -12.38 5.60
N ASP A 81 5.42 -12.03 5.37
CA ASP A 81 5.80 -11.31 4.15
C ASP A 81 5.39 -12.08 2.90
N GLU A 82 5.61 -13.40 2.89
CA GLU A 82 5.26 -14.24 1.75
C GLU A 82 3.76 -14.21 1.48
N GLN A 83 2.95 -14.32 2.54
CA GLN A 83 1.49 -14.27 2.43
C GLN A 83 1.03 -12.91 1.92
N ALA A 84 1.63 -11.83 2.40
CA ALA A 84 1.29 -10.48 1.96
C ALA A 84 1.63 -10.28 0.47
N LEU A 85 2.79 -10.74 0.03
CA LEU A 85 3.19 -10.62 -1.37
C LEU A 85 2.31 -11.46 -2.29
N GLU A 86 1.92 -12.64 -1.84
CA GLU A 86 0.98 -13.46 -2.58
C GLU A 86 -0.39 -12.79 -2.68
N ALA A 87 -0.83 -12.16 -1.61
CA ALA A 87 -2.09 -11.41 -1.62
C ALA A 87 -2.05 -10.24 -2.59
N VAL A 88 -0.95 -9.51 -2.64
CA VAL A 88 -0.79 -8.43 -3.64
C VAL A 88 -0.90 -8.98 -5.06
N ALA A 89 -0.29 -10.12 -5.31
CA ALA A 89 -0.28 -10.71 -6.65
C ALA A 89 -1.61 -11.31 -7.07
N PHE A 90 -2.35 -11.91 -6.13
CA PHE A 90 -3.48 -12.76 -6.48
C PHE A 90 -4.78 -12.47 -5.74
N ASN A 91 -4.78 -11.66 -4.71
CA ASN A 91 -5.98 -11.39 -3.93
C ASN A 91 -6.65 -10.12 -4.42
N LEU A 92 -7.86 -10.27 -4.95
CA LEU A 92 -8.61 -9.15 -5.52
C LEU A 92 -8.94 -8.08 -4.48
N GLN A 93 -9.20 -8.48 -3.24
CA GLN A 93 -9.51 -7.54 -2.17
C GLN A 93 -8.31 -6.63 -1.86
N TRP A 94 -7.13 -7.19 -1.81
CA TRP A 94 -5.90 -6.42 -1.61
C TRP A 94 -5.64 -5.49 -2.78
N GLN A 95 -5.80 -6.01 -4.00
CA GLN A 95 -5.56 -5.23 -5.22
C GLN A 95 -6.54 -4.06 -5.31
N TYR A 96 -7.80 -4.31 -5.01
CA TYR A 96 -8.81 -3.25 -5.02
C TYR A 96 -8.53 -2.21 -3.94
N GLY A 97 -8.26 -2.65 -2.72
CA GLY A 97 -7.98 -1.74 -1.60
C GLY A 97 -6.76 -0.86 -1.83
N LEU A 98 -5.72 -1.41 -2.44
CA LEU A 98 -4.49 -0.67 -2.75
C LEU A 98 -4.57 0.09 -4.08
N GLN A 99 -5.67 -0.03 -4.79
CA GLN A 99 -5.87 0.59 -6.10
C GLN A 99 -4.77 0.20 -7.09
N LEU A 100 -4.50 -1.10 -7.17
CA LEU A 100 -3.50 -1.63 -8.08
C LEU A 100 -4.14 -2.07 -9.39
N GLY A 101 -3.52 -1.69 -10.51
CA GLY A 101 -3.86 -2.26 -11.80
C GLY A 101 -3.19 -3.63 -11.96
N PHE A 102 -3.59 -4.36 -12.98
CA PHE A 102 -3.05 -5.70 -13.24
C PHE A 102 -1.53 -5.71 -13.41
N SER A 103 -0.99 -4.72 -14.11
CA SER A 103 0.45 -4.63 -14.33
C SER A 103 1.22 -4.21 -13.09
N GLN A 104 0.54 -3.64 -12.10
CA GLN A 104 1.15 -3.14 -10.87
C GLN A 104 1.02 -4.12 -9.70
N ALA A 105 0.21 -5.16 -9.86
CA ALA A 105 -0.11 -6.10 -8.79
C ALA A 105 1.01 -7.11 -8.56
N TYR A 106 2.19 -6.59 -8.25
CA TYR A 106 3.36 -7.40 -7.96
C TYR A 106 4.39 -6.59 -7.18
N VAL A 107 4.88 -7.17 -6.10
CA VAL A 107 5.99 -6.60 -5.36
C VAL A 107 7.00 -7.70 -5.07
N CYS A 108 8.23 -7.45 -5.44
CA CYS A 108 9.32 -8.37 -5.17
C CYS A 108 9.64 -8.41 -3.67
N GLN A 109 9.95 -9.58 -3.15
CA GLN A 109 10.30 -9.76 -1.75
C GLN A 109 11.46 -8.84 -1.34
N LYS A 110 12.45 -8.69 -2.21
CA LYS A 110 13.59 -7.83 -1.97
C LYS A 110 13.17 -6.36 -1.81
N THR A 111 12.22 -5.88 -2.61
CA THR A 111 11.73 -4.51 -2.53
C THR A 111 11.07 -4.24 -1.18
N LEU A 112 10.20 -5.12 -0.74
CA LEU A 112 9.51 -4.98 0.55
C LEU A 112 10.51 -5.08 1.70
N HIS A 113 11.41 -6.04 1.63
CA HIS A 113 12.45 -6.24 2.65
C HIS A 113 13.35 -5.02 2.77
N ASN A 114 13.80 -4.47 1.65
CA ASN A 114 14.67 -3.29 1.64
C ASN A 114 13.94 -2.06 2.18
N PHE A 115 12.69 -1.87 1.80
CA PHE A 115 11.90 -0.74 2.29
C PHE A 115 11.76 -0.82 3.81
N ARG A 116 11.34 -1.96 4.33
CA ARG A 116 11.19 -2.16 5.76
C ARG A 116 12.52 -2.00 6.50
N GLY A 117 13.60 -2.53 5.93
CA GLY A 117 14.93 -2.40 6.53
C GLY A 117 15.38 -0.96 6.65
N ARG A 118 15.13 -0.16 5.63
CA ARG A 118 15.45 1.26 5.68
C ARG A 118 14.60 1.99 6.71
N MET A 119 13.33 1.65 6.80
CA MET A 119 12.42 2.26 7.75
C MET A 119 12.82 1.91 9.19
N VAL A 120 13.21 0.67 9.45
CA VAL A 120 13.62 0.23 10.78
C VAL A 120 14.91 0.92 11.24
N LYS A 121 15.82 1.21 10.31
CA LYS A 121 17.07 1.90 10.63
C LYS A 121 16.88 3.38 10.89
N SER A 122 15.74 3.95 10.57
CA SER A 122 15.45 5.36 10.74
C SER A 122 14.42 5.56 11.83
N GLN A 123 14.84 6.12 12.95
CA GLN A 123 13.91 6.40 14.05
C GLN A 123 12.79 7.36 13.60
N LYS A 124 13.13 8.33 12.77
CA LYS A 124 12.15 9.26 12.24
C LYS A 124 11.03 8.54 11.51
N HIS A 125 11.37 7.62 10.61
CA HIS A 125 10.39 6.92 9.79
C HIS A 125 9.62 5.89 10.59
N GLN A 126 10.24 5.26 11.58
CA GLN A 126 9.51 4.40 12.51
C GLN A 126 8.44 5.18 13.26
N ARG A 127 8.78 6.36 13.77
CA ARG A 127 7.81 7.20 14.48
C ARG A 127 6.67 7.63 13.57
N LEU A 128 6.99 8.01 12.34
CA LEU A 128 5.98 8.38 11.36
C LEU A 128 5.04 7.21 11.07
N PHE A 129 5.59 6.02 10.89
CA PHE A 129 4.80 4.83 10.63
C PHE A 129 3.90 4.48 11.82
N HIS A 130 4.44 4.51 13.04
CA HIS A 130 3.66 4.25 14.23
C HIS A 130 2.55 5.28 14.43
N HIS A 131 2.86 6.55 14.18
CA HIS A 131 1.87 7.61 14.28
C HIS A 131 0.74 7.41 13.25
N LEU A 132 1.09 7.10 12.04
CA LEU A 132 0.13 6.84 10.96
C LEU A 132 -0.75 5.64 11.29
N THR A 133 -0.15 4.55 11.74
CA THR A 133 -0.87 3.34 12.13
C THR A 133 -1.81 3.62 13.31
N GLY A 134 -1.35 4.39 14.28
CA GLY A 134 -2.16 4.80 15.42
C GLY A 134 -3.37 5.63 15.02
N GLN A 135 -3.21 6.55 14.07
CA GLN A 135 -4.32 7.34 13.55
C GLN A 135 -5.37 6.44 12.86
N ILE A 136 -4.90 5.44 12.12
CA ILE A 136 -5.79 4.50 11.45
C ILE A 136 -6.56 3.66 12.47
N ILE A 137 -5.88 3.16 13.48
CA ILE A 137 -6.52 2.38 14.54
C ILE A 137 -7.57 3.21 15.27
N ASP A 138 -7.23 4.42 15.66
CA ASP A 138 -8.15 5.30 16.39
C ASP A 138 -9.37 5.67 15.55
N ARG A 139 -9.14 5.98 14.29
CA ARG A 139 -10.22 6.44 13.39
C ARG A 139 -11.20 5.32 13.04
N PHE A 140 -10.72 4.10 12.89
CA PHE A 140 -11.53 2.99 12.40
C PHE A 140 -11.85 1.95 13.48
N GLY A 141 -11.44 2.17 14.71
CA GLY A 141 -11.76 1.30 15.82
C GLY A 141 -11.11 -0.08 15.75
N LEU A 142 -9.96 -0.13 15.13
CA LEU A 142 -9.23 -1.39 14.94
C LEU A 142 -8.31 -1.71 16.10
#